data_3c4b5d799dbe9745a119d933e6e4478c
#
_entry.id   3c4b5d799dbe9745a119d933e6e4478c
#
_cell.length_a   1.000
_cell.length_b   1.000
_cell.length_c   1.000
_cell.angle_alpha   90.00
_cell.angle_beta   90.00
_cell.angle_gamma   90.00
#
_symmetry.space_group_name_H-M   'P 1'
#
loop_
_entity.id
_entity.type
_entity.pdbx_description
1 polymer ?
#
loop_
_entity_poly.entity_id
_entity_poly.type
_entity_poly.pdbx_seq_one_letter_code
_entity_poly.pdbx_strand_id
1 'polypeptide(L)'
;VMDDRKKRRGQQRSFKPRKTAAPAQGFPLVLQHAVRLVAPRVALVGDAAHVIHPLAGQGMNLGLRDVAELGQVMAERETMRDHGDLRLLRRYERARREDLLSLTAATDGLHTLFALPGALPRMVRNAGMRVLGLTPFIKRLLVRHALG
;
A
#
# COMPACT_ATOMS: atom_id res chain seq x y z
N VAL A 1 8.20 -58.18 17.95
CA VAL A 1 8.37 -56.91 17.22
C VAL A 1 7.10 -56.10 17.49
N MET A 2 7.16 -55.19 18.46
CA MET A 2 5.99 -54.48 19.01
C MET A 2 6.00 -53.05 18.50
N ASP A 3 4.85 -52.66 17.96
CA ASP A 3 4.52 -51.50 17.19
C ASP A 3 4.81 -50.15 17.92
N ASP A 4 5.83 -49.45 17.49
CA ASP A 4 6.30 -48.16 18.05
C ASP A 4 5.68 -46.95 17.36
N ARG A 5 4.55 -47.13 16.65
CA ARG A 5 3.87 -46.08 15.89
C ARG A 5 2.83 -45.26 16.67
N LYS A 6 2.62 -45.52 17.96
CA LYS A 6 1.56 -44.82 18.74
C LYS A 6 2.00 -43.66 19.60
N LYS A 7 3.24 -43.21 19.58
CA LYS A 7 3.74 -42.15 20.48
C LYS A 7 3.98 -40.77 19.84
N ARG A 8 3.55 -40.53 18.61
CA ARG A 8 3.67 -39.20 17.99
C ARG A 8 2.30 -38.54 17.81
N ARG A 9 1.37 -38.69 18.76
CA ARG A 9 0.24 -37.75 18.83
C ARG A 9 0.74 -36.47 19.43
N GLY A 10 0.85 -35.47 18.52
CA GLY A 10 1.38 -34.15 18.76
C GLY A 10 0.87 -33.52 20.02
N GLN A 11 1.76 -33.03 20.83
CA GLN A 11 1.50 -31.93 21.75
C GLN A 11 1.03 -30.74 20.92
N GLN A 12 -0.27 -30.62 20.74
CA GLN A 12 -0.85 -29.32 20.36
C GLN A 12 -0.47 -28.37 21.49
N ARG A 13 0.55 -27.57 21.24
CA ARG A 13 0.87 -26.43 22.11
C ARG A 13 -0.37 -25.54 22.08
N SER A 14 -1.20 -25.65 23.12
CA SER A 14 -2.28 -24.72 23.38
C SER A 14 -1.67 -23.33 23.44
N PHE A 15 -1.92 -22.51 22.43
CA PHE A 15 -1.57 -21.09 22.46
C PHE A 15 -2.43 -20.44 23.54
N LYS A 16 -1.86 -20.28 24.73
CA LYS A 16 -2.48 -19.45 25.78
C LYS A 16 -2.24 -17.99 25.40
N PRO A 17 -3.29 -17.21 25.09
CA PRO A 17 -3.11 -15.80 24.81
C PRO A 17 -2.44 -15.15 26.04
N ARG A 18 -1.32 -14.51 25.81
CA ARG A 18 -0.62 -13.76 26.85
C ARG A 18 -1.56 -12.62 27.29
N LYS A 19 -1.94 -12.56 28.55
CA LYS A 19 -2.70 -11.44 29.08
C LYS A 19 -1.87 -10.19 28.87
N THR A 20 -2.27 -9.32 27.94
CA THR A 20 -1.65 -8.02 27.74
C THR A 20 -1.98 -7.17 28.95
N ALA A 21 -0.95 -6.61 29.59
CA ALA A 21 -1.10 -5.79 30.81
C ALA A 21 -1.76 -4.42 30.55
N ALA A 22 -1.97 -4.05 29.29
CA ALA A 22 -2.60 -2.79 28.89
C ALA A 22 -3.93 -3.05 28.16
N PRO A 23 -4.94 -2.18 28.34
CA PRO A 23 -6.19 -2.26 27.60
C PRO A 23 -5.91 -2.09 26.09
N ALA A 24 -6.65 -2.83 25.26
CA ALA A 24 -6.57 -2.66 23.82
C ALA A 24 -6.99 -1.23 23.45
N GLN A 25 -6.13 -0.53 22.73
CA GLN A 25 -6.43 0.80 22.19
C GLN A 25 -6.84 0.64 20.73
N GLY A 26 -8.01 1.19 20.38
CA GLY A 26 -8.48 1.26 19.00
C GLY A 26 -8.15 2.63 18.42
N PHE A 27 -7.48 2.65 17.27
CA PHE A 27 -7.27 3.87 16.49
C PHE A 27 -8.19 3.87 15.29
N PRO A 28 -8.91 4.97 14.99
CA PRO A 28 -9.71 5.05 13.79
C PRO A 28 -8.80 4.98 12.56
N LEU A 29 -9.17 4.14 11.61
CA LEU A 29 -8.50 4.06 10.32
C LEU A 29 -9.08 5.16 9.43
N VAL A 30 -8.31 6.21 9.22
CA VAL A 30 -8.75 7.38 8.46
C VAL A 30 -7.91 7.46 7.17
N LEU A 31 -8.59 7.61 6.03
CA LEU A 31 -7.93 7.96 4.78
C LEU A 31 -7.74 9.49 4.77
N GLN A 32 -6.51 9.95 4.71
CA GLN A 32 -6.20 11.38 4.69
C GLN A 32 -5.15 11.67 3.61
N HIS A 33 -5.36 12.74 2.87
CA HIS A 33 -4.39 13.27 1.92
C HIS A 33 -4.20 14.76 2.14
N ALA A 34 -2.94 15.19 2.13
CA ALA A 34 -2.63 16.61 2.15
C ALA A 34 -3.12 17.26 0.84
N VAL A 35 -3.81 18.40 0.95
CA VAL A 35 -4.29 19.16 -0.22
C VAL A 35 -3.13 19.62 -1.10
N ARG A 36 -1.99 19.93 -0.49
CA ARG A 36 -0.73 20.28 -1.17
C ARG A 36 0.40 19.49 -0.55
N LEU A 37 1.21 18.89 -1.38
CA LEU A 37 2.39 18.15 -0.93
C LEU A 37 3.62 19.05 -0.75
N VAL A 38 3.60 20.24 -1.36
CA VAL A 38 4.75 21.14 -1.34
C VAL A 38 4.36 22.59 -1.04
N ALA A 39 5.30 23.28 -0.39
CA ALA A 39 5.33 24.74 -0.20
C ALA A 39 6.77 25.21 -0.46
N PRO A 40 7.05 26.55 -0.54
CA PRO A 40 8.41 27.03 -0.63
C PRO A 40 9.29 26.42 0.45
N ARG A 41 10.35 25.71 0.08
CA ARG A 41 11.31 25.00 0.96
C ARG A 41 10.74 23.86 1.80
N VAL A 42 9.52 23.38 1.50
CA VAL A 42 8.85 22.29 2.23
C VAL A 42 8.34 21.27 1.24
N ALA A 43 8.58 19.99 1.53
CA ALA A 43 7.94 18.85 0.88
C ALA A 43 7.44 17.87 1.95
N LEU A 44 6.22 17.41 1.82
CA LEU A 44 5.63 16.38 2.67
C LEU A 44 5.89 15.01 2.05
N VAL A 45 6.25 14.03 2.89
CA VAL A 45 6.53 12.65 2.49
C VAL A 45 5.89 11.68 3.49
N GLY A 46 5.54 10.49 3.04
CA GLY A 46 4.97 9.45 3.88
C GLY A 46 3.65 9.86 4.54
N ASP A 47 3.46 9.51 5.81
CA ASP A 47 2.22 9.75 6.55
C ASP A 47 1.89 11.25 6.70
N ALA A 48 2.88 12.14 6.62
CA ALA A 48 2.63 13.59 6.59
C ALA A 48 1.95 14.05 5.28
N ALA A 49 2.17 13.34 4.20
CA ALA A 49 1.59 13.61 2.88
C ALA A 49 0.25 12.88 2.69
N HIS A 50 0.18 11.64 3.16
CA HIS A 50 -0.97 10.76 2.94
C HIS A 50 -1.02 9.63 3.96
N VAL A 51 -2.17 9.43 4.57
CA VAL A 51 -2.48 8.25 5.38
C VAL A 51 -3.43 7.38 4.58
N ILE A 52 -3.00 6.19 4.22
CA ILE A 52 -3.81 5.22 3.49
C ILE A 52 -4.29 4.09 4.40
N HIS A 53 -5.37 3.44 4.00
CA HIS A 53 -5.95 2.35 4.76
C HIS A 53 -4.95 1.19 4.87
N PRO A 54 -4.71 0.63 6.09
CA PRO A 54 -3.69 -0.40 6.33
C PRO A 54 -4.00 -1.76 5.68
N LEU A 55 -5.17 -1.94 5.07
CA LEU A 55 -5.57 -3.19 4.39
C LEU A 55 -4.54 -3.69 3.36
N ALA A 56 -3.76 -2.80 2.77
CA ALA A 56 -2.77 -3.18 1.78
C ALA A 56 -1.34 -3.29 2.35
N GLY A 57 -1.08 -2.90 3.61
CA GLY A 57 0.27 -2.85 4.18
C GLY A 57 1.23 -1.94 3.41
N GLN A 58 0.73 -1.05 2.56
CA GLN A 58 1.51 -0.29 1.57
C GLN A 58 1.93 1.10 2.04
N GLY A 59 1.54 1.54 3.26
CA GLY A 59 1.88 2.88 3.76
C GLY A 59 3.37 3.16 3.75
N MET A 60 4.17 2.23 4.25
CA MET A 60 5.64 2.35 4.24
C MET A 60 6.21 2.35 2.81
N ASN A 61 5.73 1.48 1.93
CA ASN A 61 6.18 1.42 0.54
C ASN A 61 5.86 2.72 -0.20
N LEU A 62 4.71 3.31 0.09
CA LEU A 62 4.32 4.59 -0.50
C LEU A 62 5.22 5.73 -0.02
N GLY A 63 5.56 5.76 1.28
CA GLY A 63 6.53 6.72 1.83
C GLY A 63 7.93 6.55 1.26
N LEU A 64 8.39 5.33 1.03
CA LEU A 64 9.67 5.06 0.36
C LEU A 64 9.68 5.55 -1.10
N ARG A 65 8.57 5.39 -1.82
CA ARG A 65 8.42 5.96 -3.18
C ARG A 65 8.44 7.48 -3.16
N ASP A 66 7.85 8.12 -2.14
CA ASP A 66 7.93 9.58 -1.99
C ASP A 66 9.39 10.04 -1.87
N VAL A 67 10.17 9.35 -1.03
CA VAL A 67 11.59 9.67 -0.83
C VAL A 67 12.39 9.45 -2.10
N ALA A 68 12.15 8.34 -2.81
CA ALA A 68 12.83 8.03 -4.06
C ALA A 68 12.52 9.08 -5.13
N GLU A 69 11.25 9.45 -5.32
CA GLU A 69 10.83 10.46 -6.30
C GLU A 69 11.38 11.84 -5.96
N LEU A 70 11.31 12.25 -4.68
CA LEU A 70 11.90 13.50 -4.23
C LEU A 70 13.43 13.52 -4.48
N GLY A 71 14.10 12.40 -4.16
CA GLY A 71 15.53 12.23 -4.41
C GLY A 71 15.89 12.36 -5.90
N GLN A 72 15.10 11.76 -6.79
CA GLN A 72 15.29 11.87 -8.22
C GLN A 72 15.10 13.31 -8.70
N VAL A 73 14.04 13.97 -8.31
CA VAL A 73 13.78 15.39 -8.65
C VAL A 73 14.91 16.30 -8.17
N MET A 74 15.47 16.01 -6.98
CA MET A 74 16.61 16.76 -6.45
C MET A 74 17.91 16.48 -7.24
N ALA A 75 18.13 15.25 -7.67
CA ALA A 75 19.30 14.87 -8.46
C ALA A 75 19.26 15.47 -9.88
N GLU A 76 18.08 15.53 -10.48
CA GLU A 76 17.85 16.06 -11.84
C GLU A 76 17.70 17.58 -11.90
N ARG A 77 17.89 18.28 -10.76
CA ARG A 77 17.77 19.73 -10.73
C ARG A 77 18.86 20.42 -11.56
N GLU A 78 18.54 21.56 -12.12
CA GLU A 78 19.50 22.44 -12.75
C GLU A 78 20.53 22.94 -11.71
N THR A 79 21.83 22.92 -12.04
CA THR A 79 22.96 23.14 -11.11
C THR A 79 22.82 24.41 -10.25
N MET A 80 22.28 25.48 -10.80
CA MET A 80 22.11 26.77 -10.12
C MET A 80 20.75 26.96 -9.44
N ARG A 81 19.87 25.96 -9.52
CA ARG A 81 18.53 26.07 -8.91
C ARG A 81 18.57 25.71 -7.44
N ASP A 82 17.94 26.53 -6.60
CA ASP A 82 17.76 26.24 -5.17
C ASP A 82 16.91 24.96 -4.97
N HIS A 83 17.33 24.09 -4.05
CA HIS A 83 16.60 22.88 -3.68
C HIS A 83 15.19 23.18 -3.15
N GLY A 84 15.00 24.35 -2.53
CA GLY A 84 13.72 24.81 -2.02
C GLY A 84 12.85 25.54 -3.04
N ASP A 85 13.27 25.62 -4.31
CA ASP A 85 12.48 26.26 -5.37
C ASP A 85 11.14 25.53 -5.54
N LEU A 86 10.05 26.27 -5.41
CA LEU A 86 8.70 25.73 -5.52
C LEU A 86 8.42 25.08 -6.90
N ARG A 87 9.04 25.58 -7.98
CA ARG A 87 8.86 24.97 -9.32
C ARG A 87 9.51 23.61 -9.38
N LEU A 88 10.66 23.43 -8.72
CA LEU A 88 11.32 22.14 -8.59
C LEU A 88 10.47 21.17 -7.76
N LEU A 89 10.03 21.60 -6.58
CA LEU A 89 9.22 20.78 -5.68
C LEU A 89 7.85 20.38 -6.30
N ARG A 90 7.29 21.22 -7.16
CA ARG A 90 6.08 20.89 -7.91
C ARG A 90 6.26 19.75 -8.93
N ARG A 91 7.48 19.42 -9.36
CA ARG A 91 7.74 18.22 -10.18
C ARG A 91 7.43 16.98 -9.34
N TYR A 92 7.97 16.92 -8.13
CA TYR A 92 7.66 15.88 -7.15
C TYR A 92 6.15 15.79 -6.86
N GLU A 93 5.51 16.90 -6.54
CA GLU A 93 4.06 16.92 -6.25
C GLU A 93 3.22 16.35 -7.40
N ARG A 94 3.53 16.68 -8.66
CA ARG A 94 2.80 16.16 -9.82
C ARG A 94 2.97 14.64 -9.96
N ALA A 95 4.21 14.15 -9.93
CA ALA A 95 4.50 12.73 -10.04
C ALA A 95 3.79 11.93 -8.94
N ARG A 96 3.83 12.42 -7.70
CA ARG A 96 3.16 11.74 -6.59
C ARG A 96 1.64 11.80 -6.63
N ARG A 97 1.05 12.89 -7.15
CA ARG A 97 -0.41 12.98 -7.33
C ARG A 97 -0.94 11.93 -8.30
N GLU A 98 -0.26 11.74 -9.40
CA GLU A 98 -0.65 10.73 -10.40
C GLU A 98 -0.63 9.32 -9.81
N ASP A 99 0.43 8.97 -9.08
CA ASP A 99 0.56 7.68 -8.40
C ASP A 99 -0.54 7.48 -7.33
N LEU A 100 -0.77 8.49 -6.49
CA LEU A 100 -1.77 8.44 -5.43
C LEU A 100 -3.18 8.30 -6.00
N LEU A 101 -3.52 9.05 -7.04
CA LEU A 101 -4.82 8.97 -7.69
C LEU A 101 -5.04 7.59 -8.30
N SER A 102 -4.03 7.03 -8.97
CA SER A 102 -4.13 5.69 -9.57
C SER A 102 -4.30 4.61 -8.50
N LEU A 103 -3.55 4.67 -7.41
CA LEU A 103 -3.64 3.74 -6.30
C LEU A 103 -5.00 3.84 -5.58
N THR A 104 -5.45 5.06 -5.29
CA THR A 104 -6.73 5.29 -4.63
C THR A 104 -7.88 4.80 -5.52
N ALA A 105 -7.89 5.15 -6.80
CA ALA A 105 -8.91 4.68 -7.75
C ALA A 105 -8.93 3.16 -7.87
N ALA A 106 -7.77 2.50 -7.90
CA ALA A 106 -7.69 1.04 -7.94
C ALA A 106 -8.23 0.42 -6.64
N THR A 107 -7.86 0.96 -5.49
CA THR A 107 -8.29 0.46 -4.18
C THR A 107 -9.79 0.65 -3.97
N ASP A 108 -10.31 1.85 -4.25
CA ASP A 108 -11.73 2.17 -4.12
C ASP A 108 -12.57 1.40 -5.14
N GLY A 109 -12.06 1.26 -6.37
CA GLY A 109 -12.71 0.46 -7.40
C GLY A 109 -12.83 -1.01 -7.01
N LEU A 110 -11.75 -1.60 -6.47
CA LEU A 110 -11.78 -2.96 -5.94
C LEU A 110 -12.72 -3.06 -4.74
N HIS A 111 -12.61 -2.17 -3.77
CA HIS A 111 -13.48 -2.17 -2.60
C HIS A 111 -14.96 -2.11 -3.01
N THR A 112 -15.31 -1.18 -3.89
CA THR A 112 -16.68 -1.03 -4.41
C THR A 112 -17.13 -2.29 -5.15
N LEU A 113 -16.29 -2.84 -6.03
CA LEU A 113 -16.60 -4.07 -6.76
C LEU A 113 -16.87 -5.25 -5.82
N PHE A 114 -16.11 -5.35 -4.72
CA PHE A 114 -16.29 -6.44 -3.75
C PHE A 114 -17.45 -6.20 -2.77
N ALA A 115 -17.80 -4.96 -2.49
CA ALA A 115 -18.92 -4.59 -1.63
C ALA A 115 -20.29 -4.71 -2.32
N LEU A 116 -20.34 -4.54 -3.65
CA LEU A 116 -21.60 -4.57 -4.40
C LEU A 116 -22.25 -5.97 -4.38
N PRO A 117 -23.50 -6.10 -3.92
CA PRO A 117 -24.28 -7.34 -4.03
C PRO A 117 -24.80 -7.54 -5.45
N GLY A 118 -25.06 -8.79 -5.83
CA GLY A 118 -25.69 -9.12 -7.10
C GLY A 118 -24.91 -10.07 -8.00
N ALA A 119 -25.56 -10.52 -9.06
CA ALA A 119 -25.00 -11.48 -10.00
C ALA A 119 -23.92 -10.86 -10.91
N LEU A 120 -24.17 -9.64 -11.39
CA LEU A 120 -23.26 -8.95 -12.31
C LEU A 120 -21.89 -8.64 -11.66
N PRO A 121 -21.81 -8.01 -10.47
CA PRO A 121 -20.52 -7.82 -9.79
C PRO A 121 -19.81 -9.15 -9.50
N ARG A 122 -20.57 -10.20 -9.16
CA ARG A 122 -20.00 -11.55 -8.93
C ARG A 122 -19.37 -12.11 -10.21
N MET A 123 -20.01 -11.95 -11.37
CA MET A 123 -19.46 -12.37 -12.65
C MET A 123 -18.17 -11.62 -12.98
N VAL A 124 -18.17 -10.30 -12.80
CA VAL A 124 -16.98 -9.46 -13.06
C VAL A 124 -15.81 -9.87 -12.16
N ARG A 125 -16.05 -10.06 -10.86
CA ARG A 125 -15.03 -10.56 -9.92
C ARG A 125 -14.46 -11.91 -10.36
N ASN A 126 -15.33 -12.87 -10.69
CA ASN A 126 -14.91 -14.21 -11.08
C ASN A 126 -14.15 -14.21 -12.41
N ALA A 127 -14.59 -13.40 -13.37
CA ALA A 127 -13.89 -13.23 -14.65
C ALA A 127 -12.51 -12.60 -14.43
N GLY A 128 -12.41 -11.53 -13.64
CA GLY A 128 -11.16 -10.87 -13.29
C GLY A 128 -10.18 -11.82 -12.59
N MET A 129 -10.64 -12.59 -11.61
CA MET A 129 -9.81 -13.58 -10.93
C MET A 129 -9.33 -14.71 -11.86
N ARG A 130 -10.16 -15.16 -12.81
CA ARG A 130 -9.75 -16.14 -13.82
C ARG A 130 -8.68 -15.58 -14.75
N VAL A 131 -8.86 -14.36 -15.25
CA VAL A 131 -7.88 -13.70 -16.11
C VAL A 131 -6.54 -13.55 -15.38
N LEU A 132 -6.55 -13.09 -14.12
CA LEU A 132 -5.34 -12.99 -13.30
C LEU A 132 -4.68 -14.35 -13.06
N GLY A 133 -5.49 -15.41 -12.84
CA GLY A 133 -4.99 -16.77 -12.66
C GLY A 133 -4.33 -17.36 -13.91
N LEU A 134 -4.87 -17.02 -15.08
CA LEU A 134 -4.40 -17.55 -16.38
C LEU A 134 -3.26 -16.73 -16.99
N THR A 135 -2.99 -15.52 -16.48
CA THR A 135 -2.04 -14.60 -17.10
C THR A 135 -0.86 -14.30 -16.16
N PRO A 136 0.19 -15.15 -16.16
CA PRO A 136 1.33 -14.98 -15.26
C PRO A 136 2.08 -13.65 -15.48
N PHE A 137 2.01 -13.09 -16.68
CA PHE A 137 2.59 -11.78 -16.99
C PHE A 137 1.91 -10.65 -16.21
N ILE A 138 0.57 -10.61 -16.21
CA ILE A 138 -0.20 -9.60 -15.46
C ILE A 138 0.07 -9.73 -13.95
N LYS A 139 0.11 -10.97 -13.46
CA LYS A 139 0.46 -11.23 -12.05
C LYS A 139 1.84 -10.70 -11.69
N ARG A 140 2.86 -10.94 -12.53
CA ARG A 140 4.21 -10.40 -12.31
C ARG A 140 4.24 -8.88 -12.34
N LEU A 141 3.51 -8.25 -13.27
CA LEU A 141 3.42 -6.80 -13.38
C LEU A 141 2.79 -6.19 -12.12
N LEU A 142 1.69 -6.77 -11.64
CA LEU A 142 1.03 -6.33 -10.40
C LEU A 142 1.93 -6.50 -9.17
N VAL A 143 2.62 -7.65 -9.06
CA VAL A 143 3.56 -7.89 -7.96
C VAL A 143 4.73 -6.89 -8.01
N ARG A 144 5.30 -6.64 -9.19
CA ARG A 144 6.36 -5.62 -9.34
C ARG A 144 5.87 -4.23 -8.93
N HIS A 145 4.66 -3.86 -9.34
CA HIS A 145 4.09 -2.57 -8.98
C HIS A 145 3.76 -2.46 -7.49
N ALA A 146 3.40 -3.55 -6.83
CA ALA A 146 3.15 -3.59 -5.40
C ALA A 146 4.44 -3.57 -4.54
N LEU A 147 5.53 -4.12 -5.07
CA LEU A 147 6.82 -4.18 -4.36
C LEU A 147 7.70 -2.94 -4.58
N GLY A 148 7.43 -2.12 -5.60
CA GLY A 148 8.15 -0.88 -5.93
C GLY A 148 9.11 -1.06 -7.06
#